data_2098791f3bbd452583a3e9510515b2ad
#
_entry.id   2098791f3bbd452583a3e9510515b2ad
#
_cell.length_a   1.000
_cell.length_b   1.000
_cell.length_c   1.000
_cell.angle_alpha   90.00
_cell.angle_beta   90.00
_cell.angle_gamma   90.00
#
_symmetry.space_group_name_H-M   'P 1'
#
loop_
_entity.id
_entity.type
_entity.pdbx_description
1 polymer ?
#
loop_
_entity_poly.entity_id
_entity_poly.type
_entity_poly.pdbx_seq_one_letter_code
_entity_poly.pdbx_strand_id
1 'polypeptide(L)'
;MLLFSEYDRTLKNISISQPMVDVDMEDTNSLIIRYPKFKRVTHLILSYDAQNLFLKQKNGFGYFMDLETTLQEKEDNTNNGYFVIGVTSSSSRKIQYNPYPRDGKTNYAIKHIDNIMNEFLPQIIGDYDIDYNKVKKIVLGSSMGGLMSFKTSILYPQFDNVISFSPAFWYGYPGIEEDLQYLSQNTLCNLSVGSDEGDIFGDEARNIFPNEWDLDFSSNDNFYISGVNRILEILKQRNVKTNFVFQNSGKHNEETWSYIFKEFLKSL
;
A
#
# COMPACT_ATOMS: atom_id res chain seq x y z
N MET A 1 -13.87 -8.31 17.84
CA MET A 1 -15.02 -8.45 16.90
C MET A 1 -15.56 -7.06 16.64
N LEU A 2 -15.15 -6.42 15.56
CA LEU A 2 -15.66 -5.12 15.14
C LEU A 2 -16.98 -5.37 14.41
N LEU A 3 -18.08 -4.95 15.03
CA LEU A 3 -19.41 -5.02 14.44
C LEU A 3 -19.55 -3.87 13.43
N PHE A 4 -19.50 -4.20 12.15
CA PHE A 4 -19.83 -3.29 11.04
C PHE A 4 -21.36 -3.25 10.84
N SER A 5 -22.10 -2.82 11.84
CA SER A 5 -23.57 -2.79 11.74
C SER A 5 -24.14 -1.56 11.02
N GLU A 6 -23.31 -0.59 10.63
CA GLU A 6 -23.79 0.66 10.03
C GLU A 6 -23.23 1.01 8.66
N TYR A 7 -22.23 0.28 8.17
CA TYR A 7 -21.73 0.45 6.81
C TYR A 7 -22.19 -0.70 5.92
N ASP A 8 -23.21 -0.38 5.22
CA ASP A 8 -23.77 -0.99 4.04
C ASP A 8 -23.16 -2.32 3.54
N ARG A 9 -24.01 -3.15 3.01
CA ARG A 9 -23.90 -4.51 2.46
C ARG A 9 -22.69 -4.82 1.57
N THR A 10 -21.80 -3.86 1.33
CA THR A 10 -20.62 -3.98 0.48
C THR A 10 -19.33 -4.29 1.22
N LEU A 11 -19.29 -4.10 2.56
CA LEU A 11 -18.09 -4.38 3.36
C LEU A 11 -18.30 -5.63 4.22
N LYS A 12 -17.36 -6.57 4.12
CA LYS A 12 -17.26 -7.71 5.04
C LYS A 12 -15.89 -7.69 5.72
N ASN A 13 -15.91 -7.86 7.04
CA ASN A 13 -14.69 -8.13 7.79
C ASN A 13 -14.53 -9.63 7.98
N ILE A 14 -13.48 -10.19 7.45
CA ILE A 14 -13.13 -11.60 7.62
C ILE A 14 -11.95 -11.66 8.59
N SER A 15 -12.21 -12.13 9.81
CA SER A 15 -11.14 -12.43 10.75
C SER A 15 -10.40 -13.68 10.29
N ILE A 16 -9.11 -13.56 10.12
CA ILE A 16 -8.26 -14.71 9.82
C ILE A 16 -7.92 -15.36 11.15
N SER A 17 -8.27 -16.64 11.29
CA SER A 17 -8.08 -17.39 12.53
C SER A 17 -6.63 -17.82 12.79
N GLN A 18 -5.72 -17.58 11.84
CA GLN A 18 -4.30 -17.86 11.99
C GLN A 18 -3.50 -16.57 11.72
N PRO A 19 -2.46 -16.28 12.51
CA PRO A 19 -1.57 -15.18 12.20
C PRO A 19 -0.96 -15.42 10.82
N MET A 20 -0.97 -14.41 9.95
CA MET A 20 -0.33 -14.48 8.62
C MET A 20 1.17 -14.74 8.71
N VAL A 21 1.73 -14.70 9.90
CA VAL A 21 3.14 -14.99 10.19
C VAL A 21 3.24 -15.59 11.59
N ASP A 22 4.03 -16.65 11.70
CA ASP A 22 4.35 -17.33 12.95
C ASP A 22 5.29 -16.45 13.81
N VAL A 23 4.72 -15.41 14.39
CA VAL A 23 5.35 -14.58 15.40
C VAL A 23 4.41 -14.66 16.60
N ASP A 24 4.92 -14.79 17.81
CA ASP A 24 4.14 -14.70 19.05
C ASP A 24 3.42 -13.33 19.10
N MET A 25 2.27 -13.25 18.46
CA MET A 25 1.49 -12.03 18.35
C MET A 25 0.16 -12.22 19.05
N GLU A 26 -0.09 -11.37 20.03
CA GLU A 26 -1.41 -11.23 20.65
C GLU A 26 -2.45 -10.65 19.68
N ASP A 27 -2.00 -10.17 18.50
CA ASP A 27 -2.81 -9.40 17.55
C ASP A 27 -2.75 -9.98 16.14
N THR A 28 -3.91 -10.24 15.55
CA THR A 28 -4.05 -10.89 14.24
C THR A 28 -4.39 -9.88 13.16
N ASN A 29 -3.85 -10.09 11.97
CA ASN A 29 -4.31 -9.36 10.78
C ASN A 29 -5.76 -9.79 10.44
N SER A 30 -6.53 -8.87 9.91
CA SER A 30 -7.87 -9.12 9.39
C SER A 30 -7.93 -8.72 7.91
N LEU A 31 -8.89 -9.28 7.20
CA LEU A 31 -9.20 -8.86 5.84
C LEU A 31 -10.48 -8.02 5.83
N ILE A 32 -10.45 -6.93 5.09
CA ILE A 32 -11.61 -6.13 4.76
C ILE A 32 -11.91 -6.37 3.28
N ILE A 33 -13.08 -6.94 2.98
CA ILE A 33 -13.51 -7.18 1.61
C ILE A 33 -14.56 -6.15 1.23
N ARG A 34 -14.28 -5.43 0.16
CA ARG A 34 -15.23 -4.53 -0.50
C ARG A 34 -15.52 -5.05 -1.90
N TYR A 35 -16.78 -5.14 -2.29
CA TYR A 35 -17.20 -5.53 -3.63
C TYR A 35 -18.16 -4.49 -4.23
N PRO A 36 -18.19 -4.31 -5.55
CA PRO A 36 -19.05 -3.33 -6.19
C PRO A 36 -20.52 -3.74 -6.08
N LYS A 37 -21.42 -2.78 -5.76
CA LYS A 37 -22.85 -3.03 -5.49
C LYS A 37 -23.61 -3.59 -6.68
N PHE A 38 -23.38 -2.99 -7.86
CA PHE A 38 -24.20 -3.23 -9.06
C PHE A 38 -23.36 -3.36 -10.33
N LYS A 39 -22.07 -3.52 -10.22
CA LYS A 39 -21.14 -3.58 -11.34
C LYS A 39 -20.42 -4.92 -11.38
N ARG A 40 -20.14 -5.37 -12.58
CA ARG A 40 -19.17 -6.47 -12.74
C ARG A 40 -17.80 -6.00 -12.27
N VAL A 41 -17.07 -6.87 -11.58
CA VAL A 41 -15.69 -6.61 -11.19
C VAL A 41 -14.82 -6.45 -12.43
N THR A 42 -14.18 -5.29 -12.56
CA THR A 42 -13.22 -4.97 -13.62
C THR A 42 -11.83 -4.71 -13.07
N HIS A 43 -11.75 -4.35 -11.79
CA HIS A 43 -10.50 -4.05 -11.08
C HIS A 43 -10.48 -4.78 -9.74
N LEU A 44 -9.35 -5.41 -9.44
CA LEU A 44 -9.06 -6.01 -8.15
C LEU A 44 -7.94 -5.19 -7.51
N ILE A 45 -8.19 -4.69 -6.32
CA ILE A 45 -7.23 -3.91 -5.53
C ILE A 45 -6.83 -4.73 -4.30
N LEU A 46 -5.57 -5.09 -4.19
CA LEU A 46 -4.95 -5.55 -2.94
C LEU A 46 -4.42 -4.32 -2.21
N SER A 47 -4.81 -4.12 -0.96
CA SER A 47 -4.39 -2.96 -0.19
C SER A 47 -3.78 -3.35 1.15
N TYR A 48 -2.70 -2.67 1.51
CA TYR A 48 -2.09 -2.72 2.84
C TYR A 48 -2.68 -1.62 3.74
N ASP A 49 -2.59 -1.81 5.06
CA ASP A 49 -3.12 -0.90 6.09
C ASP A 49 -4.62 -0.57 5.93
N ALA A 50 -5.41 -1.57 5.60
CA ALA A 50 -6.82 -1.40 5.24
C ALA A 50 -7.69 -0.77 6.33
N GLN A 51 -7.31 -0.86 7.59
CA GLN A 51 -7.97 -0.16 8.68
C GLN A 51 -7.98 1.36 8.47
N ASN A 52 -6.97 1.92 7.80
CA ASN A 52 -6.86 3.35 7.53
C ASN A 52 -7.67 3.78 6.30
N LEU A 53 -8.11 2.83 5.47
CA LEU A 53 -8.80 3.10 4.22
C LEU A 53 -10.32 3.19 4.38
N PHE A 54 -10.90 2.36 5.27
CA PHE A 54 -12.34 2.16 5.36
C PHE A 54 -12.93 2.55 6.70
N LEU A 55 -12.14 2.63 7.78
CA LEU A 55 -12.66 2.79 9.12
C LEU A 55 -12.57 4.23 9.61
N LYS A 56 -13.73 4.83 9.95
CA LYS A 56 -13.83 6.14 10.63
C LYS A 56 -13.31 6.11 12.07
N GLN A 57 -12.60 5.08 12.48
CA GLN A 57 -12.01 5.04 13.81
C GLN A 57 -10.89 6.09 13.88
N LYS A 58 -10.76 6.73 15.05
CA LYS A 58 -9.61 7.56 15.37
C LYS A 58 -8.36 6.65 15.39
N ASN A 59 -7.81 6.41 14.24
CA ASN A 59 -6.43 5.99 14.15
C ASN A 59 -5.62 7.06 14.86
N GLY A 60 -4.47 6.74 15.41
CA GLY A 60 -3.67 7.71 16.16
C GLY A 60 -3.43 9.06 15.46
N PHE A 61 -3.79 9.17 14.16
CA PHE A 61 -3.67 10.36 13.30
C PHE A 61 -5.01 11.06 13.00
N GLY A 62 -6.17 10.49 13.39
CA GLY A 62 -7.46 11.17 13.32
C GLY A 62 -8.16 11.20 11.96
N TYR A 63 -7.56 10.69 10.89
CA TYR A 63 -8.09 10.69 9.52
C TYR A 63 -8.17 9.27 8.94
N PHE A 64 -9.00 9.08 7.92
CA PHE A 64 -9.07 7.87 7.10
C PHE A 64 -9.25 8.26 5.63
N MET A 65 -8.87 7.37 4.70
CA MET A 65 -8.86 7.72 3.27
C MET A 65 -10.24 7.77 2.61
N ASP A 66 -11.29 7.29 3.27
CA ASP A 66 -12.65 7.17 2.71
C ASP A 66 -12.67 6.53 1.31
N LEU A 67 -12.01 5.37 1.22
CA LEU A 67 -11.88 4.64 -0.03
C LEU A 67 -13.25 4.21 -0.57
N GLU A 68 -14.19 3.88 0.30
CA GLU A 68 -15.55 3.46 -0.08
C GLU A 68 -16.27 4.54 -0.89
N THR A 69 -16.37 5.76 -0.33
CA THR A 69 -17.04 6.88 -1.04
C THR A 69 -16.35 7.17 -2.36
N THR A 70 -15.02 7.19 -2.37
CA THR A 70 -14.24 7.50 -3.57
C THR A 70 -14.44 6.46 -4.68
N LEU A 71 -14.45 5.17 -4.35
CA LEU A 71 -14.70 4.10 -5.32
C LEU A 71 -16.15 4.06 -5.78
N GLN A 72 -17.10 4.31 -4.87
CA GLN A 72 -18.52 4.37 -5.23
C GLN A 72 -18.80 5.51 -6.22
N GLU A 73 -18.25 6.70 -5.98
CA GLU A 73 -18.35 7.83 -6.91
C GLU A 73 -17.79 7.49 -8.30
N LYS A 74 -16.68 6.77 -8.34
CA LYS A 74 -16.08 6.33 -9.60
C LYS A 74 -16.95 5.29 -10.30
N GLU A 75 -17.50 4.33 -9.57
CA GLU A 75 -18.43 3.30 -10.09
C GLU A 75 -19.70 3.91 -10.65
N ASP A 76 -20.28 4.91 -9.98
CA ASP A 76 -21.49 5.58 -10.41
C ASP A 76 -21.31 6.33 -11.74
N ASN A 77 -20.11 6.83 -11.97
CA ASN A 77 -19.74 7.61 -13.17
C ASN A 77 -19.09 6.78 -14.30
N THR A 78 -18.84 5.48 -14.08
CA THR A 78 -18.18 4.60 -15.06
C THR A 78 -18.85 3.23 -15.10
N ASN A 79 -18.42 2.38 -16.03
CA ASN A 79 -18.79 0.95 -16.04
C ASN A 79 -17.79 0.07 -15.28
N ASN A 80 -16.88 0.67 -14.52
CA ASN A 80 -15.92 -0.05 -13.72
C ASN A 80 -16.55 -0.53 -12.41
N GLY A 81 -16.11 -1.69 -11.94
CA GLY A 81 -16.41 -2.21 -10.62
C GLY A 81 -15.11 -2.57 -9.91
N TYR A 82 -14.92 -2.08 -8.69
CA TYR A 82 -13.71 -2.23 -7.91
C TYR A 82 -13.92 -3.23 -6.77
N PHE A 83 -13.25 -4.36 -6.85
CA PHE A 83 -13.17 -5.32 -5.75
C PHE A 83 -11.92 -5.05 -4.94
N VAL A 84 -12.03 -4.87 -3.62
CA VAL A 84 -10.89 -4.57 -2.76
C VAL A 84 -10.69 -5.68 -1.75
N ILE A 85 -9.46 -6.17 -1.66
CA ILE A 85 -8.97 -7.05 -0.60
C ILE A 85 -8.01 -6.19 0.23
N GLY A 86 -8.51 -5.70 1.36
CA GLY A 86 -7.73 -4.89 2.27
C GLY A 86 -7.17 -5.72 3.41
N VAL A 87 -5.86 -5.69 3.59
CA VAL A 87 -5.18 -6.36 4.70
C VAL A 87 -4.92 -5.35 5.81
N THR A 88 -5.44 -5.61 7.01
CA THR A 88 -5.14 -4.75 8.17
C THR A 88 -3.74 -5.03 8.69
N SER A 89 -3.08 -4.04 9.24
CA SER A 89 -1.84 -4.25 9.97
C SER A 89 -2.11 -4.70 11.41
N SER A 90 -1.15 -5.42 12.00
CA SER A 90 -1.13 -5.80 13.41
C SER A 90 -0.20 -4.88 14.22
N SER A 91 -0.12 -5.09 15.53
CA SER A 91 0.85 -4.42 16.41
C SER A 91 2.30 -4.64 15.97
N SER A 92 2.58 -5.73 15.27
CA SER A 92 3.90 -6.07 14.71
C SER A 92 4.14 -5.51 13.31
N ARG A 93 3.38 -4.51 12.87
CA ARG A 93 3.46 -3.91 11.53
C ARG A 93 4.90 -3.60 11.08
N LYS A 94 5.74 -3.06 11.98
CA LYS A 94 7.13 -2.73 11.65
C LYS A 94 7.98 -3.95 11.23
N ILE A 95 7.63 -5.14 11.70
CA ILE A 95 8.30 -6.39 11.34
C ILE A 95 7.67 -6.95 10.07
N GLN A 96 6.34 -6.99 10.01
CA GLN A 96 5.58 -7.53 8.87
C GLN A 96 5.75 -6.71 7.60
N TYR A 97 6.00 -5.40 7.71
CA TYR A 97 6.13 -4.48 6.58
C TYR A 97 7.58 -4.06 6.32
N ASN A 98 8.54 -4.87 6.79
CA ASN A 98 9.95 -4.68 6.49
C ASN A 98 10.47 -5.73 5.50
N PRO A 99 10.37 -5.51 4.18
CA PRO A 99 10.85 -6.47 3.20
C PRO A 99 12.39 -6.50 3.05
N TYR A 100 13.10 -5.63 3.77
CA TYR A 100 14.56 -5.53 3.76
C TYR A 100 15.12 -5.52 5.19
N PRO A 101 14.91 -6.60 5.96
CA PRO A 101 15.43 -6.67 7.32
C PRO A 101 16.96 -6.69 7.29
N ARG A 102 17.56 -5.92 8.19
CA ARG A 102 19.00 -5.87 8.39
C ARG A 102 19.44 -6.98 9.35
N ASP A 103 20.73 -7.24 9.37
CA ASP A 103 21.37 -8.14 10.34
C ASP A 103 20.93 -9.61 10.25
N GLY A 104 20.59 -10.10 9.06
CA GLY A 104 20.25 -11.52 8.84
C GLY A 104 18.96 -11.97 9.55
N LYS A 105 18.12 -11.03 9.97
CA LYS A 105 16.82 -11.33 10.58
C LYS A 105 15.87 -11.99 9.61
N THR A 106 14.96 -12.80 10.10
CA THR A 106 13.90 -13.43 9.29
C THR A 106 13.09 -12.37 8.56
N ASN A 107 12.93 -12.57 7.25
CA ASN A 107 12.10 -11.68 6.43
C ASN A 107 10.63 -12.05 6.54
N TYR A 108 9.96 -11.53 7.56
CA TYR A 108 8.53 -11.76 7.78
C TYR A 108 7.64 -11.08 6.73
N ALA A 109 8.11 -10.00 6.11
CA ALA A 109 7.34 -9.32 5.08
C ALA A 109 7.16 -10.18 3.83
N ILE A 110 8.18 -10.94 3.43
CA ILE A 110 8.08 -11.87 2.31
C ILE A 110 7.07 -12.97 2.64
N LYS A 111 7.15 -13.58 3.82
CA LYS A 111 6.18 -14.58 4.26
C LYS A 111 4.75 -14.02 4.29
N HIS A 112 4.59 -12.77 4.74
CA HIS A 112 3.30 -12.08 4.75
C HIS A 112 2.73 -11.89 3.34
N ILE A 113 3.56 -11.44 2.40
CA ILE A 113 3.18 -11.33 0.98
C ILE A 113 2.81 -12.70 0.41
N ASP A 114 3.63 -13.71 0.63
CA ASP A 114 3.42 -15.06 0.10
C ASP A 114 2.11 -15.67 0.61
N ASN A 115 1.80 -15.52 1.91
CA ASN A 115 0.53 -16.00 2.48
C ASN A 115 -0.67 -15.27 1.85
N ILE A 116 -0.59 -13.95 1.66
CA ILE A 116 -1.66 -13.20 1.00
C ILE A 116 -1.86 -13.71 -0.42
N MET A 117 -0.79 -13.86 -1.18
CA MET A 117 -0.86 -14.14 -2.61
C MET A 117 -1.17 -15.60 -2.93
N ASN A 118 -0.68 -16.54 -2.13
CA ASN A 118 -0.78 -17.98 -2.44
C ASN A 118 -1.89 -18.68 -1.67
N GLU A 119 -2.37 -18.12 -0.55
CA GLU A 119 -3.41 -18.72 0.27
C GLU A 119 -4.71 -17.92 0.24
N PHE A 120 -4.67 -16.65 0.68
CA PHE A 120 -5.89 -15.87 0.86
C PHE A 120 -6.48 -15.35 -0.45
N LEU A 121 -5.65 -14.82 -1.33
CA LEU A 121 -6.11 -14.27 -2.61
C LEU A 121 -6.83 -15.32 -3.48
N PRO A 122 -6.29 -16.54 -3.70
CA PRO A 122 -6.99 -17.56 -4.46
C PRO A 122 -8.32 -17.99 -3.84
N GLN A 123 -8.36 -18.13 -2.50
CA GLN A 123 -9.60 -18.48 -1.80
C GLN A 123 -10.66 -17.39 -2.01
N ILE A 124 -10.33 -16.12 -1.80
CA ILE A 124 -11.28 -14.99 -1.94
C ILE A 124 -11.77 -14.90 -3.39
N ILE A 125 -10.88 -15.04 -4.37
CA ILE A 125 -11.24 -15.03 -5.78
C ILE A 125 -12.26 -16.14 -6.09
N GLY A 126 -12.06 -17.35 -5.54
CA GLY A 126 -13.00 -18.47 -5.68
C GLY A 126 -14.34 -18.20 -4.97
N ASP A 127 -14.32 -17.71 -3.74
CA ASP A 127 -15.52 -17.45 -2.94
C ASP A 127 -16.43 -16.36 -3.56
N TYR A 128 -15.85 -15.41 -4.30
CA TYR A 128 -16.57 -14.30 -4.94
C TYR A 128 -16.73 -14.47 -6.47
N ASP A 129 -16.35 -15.63 -7.02
CA ASP A 129 -16.44 -15.95 -8.47
C ASP A 129 -15.83 -14.86 -9.36
N ILE A 130 -14.62 -14.41 -9.02
CA ILE A 130 -13.92 -13.36 -9.75
C ILE A 130 -13.08 -13.99 -10.86
N ASP A 131 -13.33 -13.59 -12.12
CA ASP A 131 -12.49 -13.97 -13.25
C ASP A 131 -11.15 -13.21 -13.20
N TYR A 132 -10.20 -13.79 -12.46
CA TYR A 132 -8.89 -13.18 -12.19
C TYR A 132 -8.11 -12.78 -13.44
N ASN A 133 -8.32 -13.49 -14.56
CA ASN A 133 -7.62 -13.22 -15.80
C ASN A 133 -8.21 -12.01 -16.57
N LYS A 134 -9.43 -11.60 -16.25
CA LYS A 134 -10.13 -10.51 -16.91
C LYS A 134 -10.15 -9.20 -16.13
N VAL A 135 -9.65 -9.19 -14.91
CA VAL A 135 -9.60 -7.99 -14.08
C VAL A 135 -8.22 -7.34 -14.13
N LYS A 136 -8.19 -6.01 -14.10
CA LYS A 136 -6.94 -5.27 -13.84
C LYS A 136 -6.57 -5.40 -12.37
N LYS A 137 -5.32 -5.67 -12.11
CA LYS A 137 -4.79 -5.95 -10.76
C LYS A 137 -3.97 -4.77 -10.28
N ILE A 138 -4.33 -4.27 -9.12
CA ILE A 138 -3.73 -3.09 -8.50
C ILE A 138 -3.26 -3.49 -7.11
N VAL A 139 -2.05 -3.10 -6.74
CA VAL A 139 -1.60 -3.15 -5.35
C VAL A 139 -1.42 -1.74 -4.82
N LEU A 140 -1.94 -1.50 -3.61
CA LEU A 140 -2.05 -0.16 -3.02
C LEU A 140 -1.53 -0.15 -1.59
N GLY A 141 -0.84 0.93 -1.21
CA GLY A 141 -0.46 1.18 0.18
C GLY A 141 0.15 2.55 0.40
N SER A 142 0.28 2.93 1.66
CA SER A 142 0.89 4.18 2.08
C SER A 142 2.07 3.93 3.02
N SER A 143 3.06 4.82 3.03
CA SER A 143 4.20 4.72 3.94
C SER A 143 4.93 3.37 3.79
N MET A 144 5.07 2.60 4.86
CA MET A 144 5.57 1.22 4.81
C MET A 144 4.68 0.31 3.96
N GLY A 145 3.35 0.51 3.95
CA GLY A 145 2.44 -0.19 3.04
C GLY A 145 2.72 0.13 1.57
N GLY A 146 3.19 1.34 1.27
CA GLY A 146 3.65 1.73 -0.05
C GLY A 146 4.92 0.99 -0.48
N LEU A 147 5.88 0.80 0.43
CA LEU A 147 7.06 -0.04 0.21
C LEU A 147 6.65 -1.51 -0.02
N MET A 148 5.70 -2.03 0.77
CA MET A 148 5.14 -3.38 0.60
C MET A 148 4.47 -3.54 -0.77
N SER A 149 3.75 -2.52 -1.26
CA SER A 149 3.09 -2.57 -2.57
C SER A 149 4.10 -2.73 -3.69
N PHE A 150 5.23 -2.02 -3.64
CA PHE A 150 6.33 -2.21 -4.59
C PHE A 150 6.94 -3.60 -4.48
N LYS A 151 7.25 -4.05 -3.27
CA LYS A 151 7.82 -5.39 -3.08
C LYS A 151 6.89 -6.50 -3.56
N THR A 152 5.59 -6.35 -3.32
CA THR A 152 4.58 -7.29 -3.82
C THR A 152 4.58 -7.34 -5.36
N SER A 153 4.60 -6.18 -6.02
CA SER A 153 4.60 -6.12 -7.50
C SER A 153 5.89 -6.66 -8.11
N ILE A 154 7.01 -6.54 -7.40
CA ILE A 154 8.30 -7.13 -7.82
C ILE A 154 8.26 -8.67 -7.73
N LEU A 155 7.73 -9.21 -6.65
CA LEU A 155 7.62 -10.67 -6.43
C LEU A 155 6.53 -11.31 -7.28
N TYR A 156 5.46 -10.56 -7.53
CA TYR A 156 4.26 -11.02 -8.24
C TYR A 156 3.95 -10.08 -9.42
N PRO A 157 4.58 -10.28 -10.59
CA PRO A 157 4.54 -9.34 -11.71
C PRO A 157 3.19 -9.29 -12.45
N GLN A 158 2.16 -9.96 -11.96
CA GLN A 158 0.79 -9.90 -12.50
C GLN A 158 0.05 -8.60 -12.15
N PHE A 159 0.59 -7.74 -11.28
CA PHE A 159 -0.01 -6.45 -10.99
C PHE A 159 0.22 -5.45 -12.12
N ASP A 160 -0.90 -4.95 -12.69
CA ASP A 160 -0.89 -3.94 -13.76
C ASP A 160 -0.50 -2.56 -13.24
N ASN A 161 -0.87 -2.28 -11.96
CA ASN A 161 -0.63 -1.00 -11.32
C ASN A 161 -0.12 -1.16 -9.89
N VAL A 162 0.80 -0.28 -9.51
CA VAL A 162 1.18 -0.01 -8.12
C VAL A 162 0.72 1.40 -7.79
N ILE A 163 0.00 1.57 -6.67
CA ILE A 163 -0.34 2.88 -6.12
C ILE A 163 0.33 3.00 -4.76
N SER A 164 1.20 3.98 -4.62
CA SER A 164 2.03 4.11 -3.42
C SER A 164 2.09 5.56 -2.96
N PHE A 165 1.45 5.80 -1.82
CA PHE A 165 1.38 7.14 -1.21
C PHE A 165 2.51 7.29 -0.21
N SER A 166 3.31 8.32 -0.39
CA SER A 166 4.44 8.65 0.50
C SER A 166 5.20 7.38 0.94
N PRO A 167 5.70 6.55 -0.01
CA PRO A 167 6.32 5.29 0.33
C PRO A 167 7.59 5.46 1.16
N ALA A 168 7.74 4.63 2.19
CA ALA A 168 8.92 4.62 3.04
C ALA A 168 10.13 3.96 2.35
N PHE A 169 10.53 4.43 1.15
CA PHE A 169 11.64 3.87 0.40
C PHE A 169 12.98 3.97 1.13
N TRP A 170 13.18 5.07 1.87
CA TRP A 170 14.32 5.26 2.76
C TRP A 170 14.48 4.10 3.76
N TYR A 171 13.38 3.51 4.21
CA TYR A 171 13.40 2.39 5.15
C TYR A 171 13.88 1.08 4.50
N GLY A 172 13.55 0.89 3.22
CA GLY A 172 13.96 -0.26 2.41
C GLY A 172 15.29 -0.09 1.67
N TYR A 173 15.90 1.08 1.76
CA TYR A 173 17.15 1.37 1.05
C TYR A 173 18.35 0.61 1.67
N PRO A 174 19.33 0.12 0.90
CA PRO A 174 19.39 0.14 -0.58
C PRO A 174 18.63 -1.01 -1.27
N GLY A 175 18.10 -1.96 -0.52
CA GLY A 175 17.53 -3.20 -1.07
C GLY A 175 16.36 -2.97 -2.05
N ILE A 176 15.54 -1.92 -1.83
CA ILE A 176 14.49 -1.59 -2.80
C ILE A 176 15.08 -1.14 -4.14
N GLU A 177 16.17 -0.38 -4.15
CA GLU A 177 16.83 0.07 -5.37
C GLU A 177 17.34 -1.12 -6.18
N GLU A 178 17.98 -2.08 -5.51
CA GLU A 178 18.48 -3.32 -6.14
C GLU A 178 17.33 -4.15 -6.73
N ASP A 179 16.20 -4.23 -6.02
CA ASP A 179 15.06 -5.04 -6.44
C ASP A 179 14.28 -4.45 -7.62
N LEU A 180 14.35 -3.15 -7.85
CA LEU A 180 13.64 -2.51 -8.96
C LEU A 180 14.01 -3.09 -10.33
N GLN A 181 15.19 -3.71 -10.47
CA GLN A 181 15.56 -4.40 -11.71
C GLN A 181 14.59 -5.53 -12.10
N TYR A 182 13.86 -6.09 -11.13
CA TYR A 182 12.88 -7.17 -11.34
C TYR A 182 11.44 -6.66 -11.51
N LEU A 183 11.19 -5.37 -11.31
CA LEU A 183 9.87 -4.79 -11.55
C LEU A 183 9.54 -4.83 -13.05
N SER A 184 8.35 -5.30 -13.38
CA SER A 184 7.87 -5.35 -14.77
C SER A 184 7.79 -3.94 -15.38
N GLN A 185 8.31 -3.76 -16.59
CA GLN A 185 8.18 -2.50 -17.33
C GLN A 185 6.74 -2.21 -17.78
N ASN A 186 5.85 -3.21 -17.76
CA ASN A 186 4.44 -3.04 -18.09
C ASN A 186 3.62 -2.52 -16.89
N THR A 187 4.17 -2.54 -15.69
CA THR A 187 3.50 -2.02 -14.49
C THR A 187 3.46 -0.50 -14.52
N LEU A 188 2.28 0.08 -14.33
CA LEU A 188 2.12 1.52 -14.11
C LEU A 188 2.36 1.83 -12.63
N CYS A 189 3.34 2.66 -12.33
CA CYS A 189 3.65 3.11 -10.99
C CYS A 189 3.03 4.48 -10.71
N ASN A 190 2.08 4.55 -9.80
CA ASN A 190 1.47 5.79 -9.31
C ASN A 190 2.09 6.11 -7.96
N LEU A 191 2.86 7.18 -7.90
CA LEU A 191 3.65 7.59 -6.74
C LEU A 191 3.28 8.98 -6.28
N SER A 192 3.28 9.21 -4.98
CA SER A 192 3.15 10.54 -4.43
C SER A 192 4.06 10.77 -3.24
N VAL A 193 4.35 12.04 -2.97
CA VAL A 193 4.97 12.50 -1.74
C VAL A 193 4.50 13.93 -1.45
N GLY A 194 4.33 14.26 -0.17
CA GLY A 194 4.04 15.61 0.29
C GLY A 194 5.30 16.43 0.52
N SER A 195 5.16 17.74 0.71
CA SER A 195 6.27 18.60 1.13
C SER A 195 6.56 18.53 2.63
N ASP A 196 5.59 18.11 3.45
CA ASP A 196 5.63 18.16 4.92
C ASP A 196 5.51 16.71 5.48
N GLU A 197 6.48 15.87 5.11
CA GLU A 197 6.50 14.43 5.48
C GLU A 197 7.21 14.15 6.80
N GLY A 198 7.90 15.15 7.35
CA GLY A 198 8.84 15.02 8.45
C GLY A 198 8.20 14.74 9.81
N ASP A 199 6.91 14.96 9.96
CA ASP A 199 6.17 14.83 11.23
C ASP A 199 6.21 13.40 11.83
N ILE A 200 6.44 12.39 10.99
CA ILE A 200 6.50 10.98 11.42
C ILE A 200 7.84 10.60 12.05
N PHE A 201 8.85 11.44 11.88
CA PHE A 201 10.17 11.22 12.44
C PHE A 201 10.31 11.97 13.76
N GLY A 202 10.75 11.28 14.80
CA GLY A 202 11.37 11.97 15.93
C GLY A 202 12.72 12.56 15.50
N ASP A 203 13.27 13.45 16.33
CA ASP A 203 14.56 14.12 16.08
C ASP A 203 15.73 13.14 15.83
N GLU A 204 15.58 11.89 16.22
CA GLU A 204 16.63 10.86 16.15
C GLU A 204 16.59 10.05 14.84
N ALA A 205 15.52 10.12 14.04
CA ALA A 205 15.34 9.19 12.93
C ALA A 205 16.46 9.27 11.88
N ARG A 206 16.95 10.46 11.57
CA ARG A 206 18.07 10.66 10.64
C ARG A 206 19.40 10.10 11.15
N ASN A 207 19.57 10.00 12.47
CA ASN A 207 20.80 9.49 13.10
C ASN A 207 20.91 7.96 13.05
N ILE A 208 19.81 7.27 12.71
CA ILE A 208 19.77 5.80 12.64
C ILE A 208 20.33 5.28 11.31
N PHE A 209 20.33 6.13 10.27
CA PHE A 209 20.72 5.73 8.92
C PHE A 209 22.14 6.17 8.57
N PRO A 210 22.89 5.36 7.81
CA PRO A 210 24.23 5.71 7.37
C PRO A 210 24.21 6.96 6.49
N ASN A 211 25.05 7.95 6.81
CA ASN A 211 25.23 9.17 6.00
C ASN A 211 25.83 8.91 4.60
N GLU A 212 26.31 7.68 4.35
CA GLU A 212 26.82 7.20 3.06
C GLU A 212 25.70 6.96 2.04
N TRP A 213 24.45 6.95 2.47
CA TRP A 213 23.33 6.90 1.55
C TRP A 213 23.22 8.24 0.83
N ASP A 214 23.08 8.19 -0.48
CA ASP A 214 22.90 9.37 -1.34
C ASP A 214 21.45 9.92 -1.18
N LEU A 215 21.13 10.35 0.04
CA LEU A 215 19.86 10.96 0.42
C LEU A 215 20.12 12.32 1.06
N ASP A 216 19.14 13.21 1.03
CA ASP A 216 19.24 14.54 1.62
C ASP A 216 18.91 14.51 3.11
N PHE A 217 19.93 14.62 3.95
CA PHE A 217 19.80 14.64 5.42
C PHE A 217 19.60 16.04 6.01
N SER A 218 19.37 17.08 5.20
CA SER A 218 19.25 18.47 5.69
C SER A 218 18.02 18.71 6.56
N SER A 219 16.92 18.00 6.30
CA SER A 219 15.71 17.99 7.14
C SER A 219 15.03 16.60 7.09
N ASN A 220 14.07 16.36 7.99
CA ASN A 220 13.28 15.13 7.94
C ASN A 220 12.44 15.07 6.66
N ASP A 221 11.86 16.19 6.24
CA ASP A 221 11.09 16.28 5.00
C ASP A 221 11.97 15.94 3.78
N ASN A 222 13.13 16.58 3.67
CA ASN A 222 14.05 16.36 2.57
C ASN A 222 14.57 14.93 2.55
N PHE A 223 14.85 14.35 3.70
CA PHE A 223 15.25 12.96 3.80
C PHE A 223 14.18 12.02 3.25
N TYR A 224 12.90 12.27 3.61
CA TYR A 224 11.79 11.47 3.11
C TYR A 224 11.61 11.63 1.59
N ILE A 225 11.57 12.86 1.12
CA ILE A 225 11.37 13.22 -0.28
C ILE A 225 12.52 12.67 -1.15
N SER A 226 13.77 12.76 -0.68
CA SER A 226 14.92 12.27 -1.44
C SER A 226 14.86 10.77 -1.67
N GLY A 227 14.36 9.98 -0.71
CA GLY A 227 14.14 8.54 -0.89
C GLY A 227 13.14 8.24 -2.00
N VAL A 228 12.06 9.03 -2.12
CA VAL A 228 11.07 8.88 -3.20
C VAL A 228 11.66 9.30 -4.54
N ASN A 229 12.34 10.44 -4.59
CA ASN A 229 12.97 10.96 -5.80
C ASN A 229 14.01 10.00 -6.37
N ARG A 230 14.80 9.37 -5.52
CA ARG A 230 15.79 8.37 -5.93
C ARG A 230 15.13 7.21 -6.67
N ILE A 231 14.04 6.68 -6.15
CA ILE A 231 13.31 5.59 -6.80
C ILE A 231 12.66 6.06 -8.12
N LEU A 232 12.11 7.28 -8.16
CA LEU A 232 11.56 7.86 -9.39
C LEU A 232 12.60 7.95 -10.51
N GLU A 233 13.83 8.35 -10.20
CA GLU A 233 14.92 8.42 -11.16
C GLU A 233 15.24 7.04 -11.75
N ILE A 234 15.30 6.01 -10.91
CA ILE A 234 15.55 4.64 -11.36
C ILE A 234 14.42 4.14 -12.25
N LEU A 235 13.16 4.38 -11.87
CA LEU A 235 12.00 4.00 -12.68
C LEU A 235 12.04 4.67 -14.07
N LYS A 236 12.39 5.96 -14.13
CA LYS A 236 12.57 6.71 -15.39
C LYS A 236 13.69 6.12 -16.23
N GLN A 237 14.86 5.84 -15.66
CA GLN A 237 16.01 5.25 -16.36
C GLN A 237 15.66 3.88 -16.96
N ARG A 238 14.77 3.13 -16.30
CA ARG A 238 14.28 1.83 -16.76
C ARG A 238 13.08 1.91 -17.71
N ASN A 239 12.63 3.11 -18.07
CA ASN A 239 11.45 3.34 -18.91
C ASN A 239 10.16 2.73 -18.34
N VAL A 240 10.04 2.62 -17.01
CA VAL A 240 8.80 2.21 -16.34
C VAL A 240 7.83 3.39 -16.37
N LYS A 241 6.58 3.15 -16.79
CA LYS A 241 5.54 4.19 -16.79
C LYS A 241 5.25 4.65 -15.36
N THR A 242 5.33 5.95 -15.12
CA THR A 242 5.17 6.51 -13.79
C THR A 242 4.30 7.76 -13.82
N ASN A 243 3.26 7.78 -13.00
CA ASN A 243 2.52 8.99 -12.63
C ASN A 243 3.05 9.46 -11.27
N PHE A 244 3.45 10.70 -11.15
CA PHE A 244 3.97 11.24 -9.91
C PHE A 244 3.25 12.51 -9.50
N VAL A 245 2.83 12.58 -8.25
CA VAL A 245 2.22 13.74 -7.62
C VAL A 245 3.08 14.20 -6.45
N PHE A 246 3.64 15.41 -6.57
CA PHE A 246 4.22 16.13 -5.44
C PHE A 246 3.15 17.06 -4.87
N GLN A 247 2.74 16.83 -3.63
CA GLN A 247 1.67 17.59 -2.99
C GLN A 247 2.26 18.69 -2.11
N ASN A 248 2.13 19.94 -2.54
CA ASN A 248 2.51 21.10 -1.72
C ASN A 248 1.67 21.13 -0.45
N SER A 249 2.31 21.38 0.70
CA SER A 249 1.72 21.34 2.04
C SER A 249 1.07 19.98 2.37
N GLY A 250 1.38 18.95 1.58
CA GLY A 250 0.94 17.59 1.85
C GLY A 250 1.69 16.99 3.03
N LYS A 251 0.95 16.41 3.96
CA LYS A 251 1.45 15.77 5.16
C LYS A 251 1.45 14.26 5.03
N HIS A 252 2.17 13.58 5.90
CA HIS A 252 2.20 12.12 5.99
C HIS A 252 0.93 11.57 6.63
N ASN A 253 -0.21 11.72 5.97
CA ASN A 253 -1.50 11.28 6.51
C ASN A 253 -2.53 10.92 5.43
N GLU A 254 -3.60 10.27 5.89
CA GLU A 254 -4.69 9.77 5.07
C GLU A 254 -5.49 10.89 4.37
N GLU A 255 -5.54 12.11 4.91
CA GLU A 255 -6.21 13.25 4.29
C GLU A 255 -5.52 13.64 2.97
N THR A 256 -4.19 13.79 3.02
CA THR A 256 -3.37 14.05 1.83
C THR A 256 -3.51 12.91 0.80
N TRP A 257 -3.42 11.67 1.24
CA TRP A 257 -3.47 10.51 0.36
C TRP A 257 -4.86 10.29 -0.25
N SER A 258 -5.94 10.61 0.47
CA SER A 258 -7.31 10.55 -0.06
C SER A 258 -7.49 11.51 -1.25
N TYR A 259 -6.99 12.72 -1.14
CA TYR A 259 -7.01 13.69 -2.23
C TYR A 259 -6.25 13.18 -3.46
N ILE A 260 -5.03 12.65 -3.26
CA ILE A 260 -4.17 12.15 -4.33
C ILE A 260 -4.76 10.90 -4.99
N PHE A 261 -5.43 10.03 -4.21
CA PHE A 261 -6.06 8.82 -4.75
C PHE A 261 -7.09 9.15 -5.82
N LYS A 262 -7.90 10.21 -5.63
CA LYS A 262 -8.87 10.69 -6.63
C LYS A 262 -8.19 11.06 -7.95
N GLU A 263 -6.99 11.63 -7.89
CA GLU A 263 -6.22 11.93 -9.10
C GLU A 263 -5.73 10.66 -9.81
N PHE A 264 -5.18 9.70 -9.06
CA PHE A 264 -4.72 8.44 -9.64
C PHE A 264 -5.88 7.61 -10.25
N LEU A 265 -7.06 7.66 -9.66
CA LEU A 265 -8.25 6.99 -10.21
C LEU A 265 -8.64 7.50 -11.60
N LYS A 266 -8.24 8.70 -12.01
CA LYS A 266 -8.52 9.22 -13.35
C LYS A 266 -7.80 8.43 -14.44
N SER A 267 -6.69 7.79 -14.10
CA SER A 267 -5.86 7.01 -15.03
C SER A 267 -6.13 5.49 -14.98
N LEU A 268 -7.04 5.02 -14.11
CA LEU A 268 -7.46 3.61 -13.99
C LEU A 268 -8.76 3.31 -14.81
#